data_be9cf9ff5464dee6192e341638d33671
#
_entry.id   be9cf9ff5464dee6192e341638d33671
#
_cell.length_a   1.000
_cell.length_b   1.000
_cell.length_c   1.000
_cell.angle_alpha   90.00
_cell.angle_beta   90.00
_cell.angle_gamma   90.00
#
_symmetry.space_group_name_H-M   'P 1'
#
loop_
_entity.id
_entity.type
_entity.pdbx_description
1 polymer ?
#
loop_
_entity_poly.entity_id
_entity_poly.type
_entity_poly.pdbx_seq_one_letter_code
_entity_poly.pdbx_strand_id
1 'polypeptide(L)' 'MVYVIENFKQGSRYEGEKLGNLRHGKGKFFYQDGGLYDGEWN' A
#
# COMPACT_ATOMS: atom_id res chain seq x y z
N MET A 1 -12.98 -6.34 -2.89
CA MET A 1 -11.71 -5.61 -2.74
C MET A 1 -11.11 -5.33 -4.09
N VAL A 2 -10.40 -4.25 -4.20
CA VAL A 2 -9.82 -3.79 -5.45
C VAL A 2 -8.31 -3.69 -5.28
N TYR A 3 -7.54 -4.14 -6.28
CA TYR A 3 -6.10 -3.98 -6.29
C TYR A 3 -5.75 -2.61 -6.83
N VAL A 4 -4.93 -1.86 -6.10
CA VAL A 4 -4.58 -0.49 -6.48
C VAL A 4 -3.07 -0.27 -6.37
N ILE A 5 -2.60 0.74 -7.09
CA ILE A 5 -1.24 1.25 -6.96
C ILE A 5 -1.37 2.74 -6.69
N GLU A 6 -0.88 3.17 -5.52
CA GLU A 6 -0.99 4.57 -5.10
C GLU A 6 0.40 5.15 -4.92
N ASN A 7 0.66 6.29 -5.56
CA ASN A 7 1.92 6.99 -5.41
C ASN A 7 1.68 8.26 -4.60
N PHE A 8 2.53 8.51 -3.62
CA PHE A 8 2.40 9.65 -2.73
C PHE A 8 3.48 10.68 -3.03
N LYS A 9 3.19 11.93 -2.70
CA LYS A 9 4.07 13.03 -3.06
C LYS A 9 5.46 12.93 -2.45
N GLN A 10 5.55 12.38 -1.26
CA GLN A 10 6.84 12.26 -0.58
C GLN A 10 7.70 11.12 -1.09
N GLY A 11 7.22 10.35 -2.06
CA GLY A 11 8.00 9.28 -2.66
C GLY A 11 7.66 7.89 -2.15
N SER A 12 6.67 7.76 -1.30
CA SER A 12 6.21 6.44 -0.88
C SER A 12 5.17 5.91 -1.87
N ARG A 13 4.89 4.61 -1.78
CA ARG A 13 3.96 3.96 -2.69
C ARG A 13 3.28 2.79 -1.99
N TYR A 14 2.01 2.59 -2.30
CA TYR A 14 1.27 1.42 -1.84
C TYR A 14 0.84 0.59 -3.05
N GLU A 15 1.09 -0.72 -3.01
CA GLU A 15 0.61 -1.65 -4.02
C GLU A 15 -0.11 -2.78 -3.32
N GLY A 16 -1.42 -2.83 -3.47
CA GLY A 16 -2.17 -3.89 -2.84
C GLY A 16 -3.66 -3.69 -2.91
N GLU A 17 -4.33 -4.45 -2.07
CA GLU A 17 -5.78 -4.47 -2.06
C GLU A 17 -6.33 -3.39 -1.15
N LYS A 18 -7.50 -2.85 -1.54
CA LYS A 18 -8.24 -1.89 -0.72
C LYS A 18 -9.70 -2.30 -0.65
N LEU A 19 -10.30 -2.01 0.47
CA LEU A 19 -11.74 -2.15 0.66
C LEU A 19 -12.29 -0.77 0.94
N GLY A 20 -12.99 -0.18 -0.05
CA GLY A 20 -13.40 1.21 0.04
C GLY A 20 -12.18 2.11 0.09
N ASN A 21 -12.07 2.92 1.14
CA ASN A 21 -10.94 3.84 1.33
C ASN A 21 -9.85 3.25 2.23
N LEU A 22 -9.99 1.98 2.62
CA LEU A 22 -9.08 1.38 3.58
C LEU A 22 -8.20 0.34 2.90
N ARG A 23 -6.92 0.33 3.28
CA ARG A 23 -6.05 -0.76 2.89
C ARG A 23 -6.51 -2.01 3.61
N HIS A 24 -6.65 -3.09 2.85
CA HIS A 24 -7.22 -4.31 3.41
C HIS A 24 -6.69 -5.49 2.60
N GLY A 25 -6.55 -6.64 3.27
CA GLY A 25 -6.01 -7.81 2.60
C GLY A 25 -4.51 -7.69 2.41
N LYS A 26 -3.98 -8.24 1.32
CA LYS A 26 -2.54 -8.25 1.08
C LYS A 26 -2.09 -7.01 0.36
N GLY A 27 -0.95 -6.46 0.79
CA GLY A 27 -0.39 -5.30 0.13
C GLY A 27 1.03 -5.01 0.55
N LYS A 28 1.69 -4.20 -0.25
CA LYS A 28 3.06 -3.77 0.01
C LYS A 28 3.10 -2.27 0.09
N PHE A 29 3.78 -1.75 1.09
CA PHE A 29 3.98 -0.32 1.24
C PHE A 29 5.48 -0.02 1.14
N PHE A 30 5.83 0.79 0.17
CA PHE A 30 7.22 1.19 -0.08
C PHE A 30 7.41 2.57 0.52
N TYR A 31 8.30 2.66 1.52
CA TYR A 31 8.58 3.91 2.19
C TYR A 31 9.59 4.73 1.42
N GLN A 32 9.51 6.05 1.57
CA GLN A 32 10.40 6.96 0.82
C GLN A 32 11.87 6.78 1.18
N ASP A 33 12.17 6.26 2.36
CA ASP A 33 13.55 6.05 2.81
C ASP A 33 14.13 4.70 2.40
N GLY A 34 13.39 3.96 1.57
CA GLY A 34 13.83 2.66 1.09
C GLY A 34 13.28 1.48 1.87
N GLY A 35 12.48 1.73 2.90
CA GLY A 35 11.86 0.65 3.65
C GLY A 35 10.72 -0.01 2.89
N LEU A 36 10.31 -1.16 3.37
CA LEU A 36 9.22 -1.92 2.75
C LEU A 36 8.43 -2.65 3.83
N TYR A 37 7.11 -2.49 3.78
CA TYR A 37 6.20 -3.35 4.53
C TYR A 37 5.49 -4.27 3.54
N ASP A 38 5.56 -5.57 3.78
CA ASP A 38 4.93 -6.56 2.90
C ASP A 38 4.14 -7.50 3.79
N GLY A 39 2.82 -7.42 3.72
CA GLY A 39 1.99 -8.26 4.56
C GLY A 39 0.53 -7.94 4.41
N GLU A 40 -0.21 -8.30 5.45
CA GLU A 40 -1.66 -8.13 5.45
C GLU A 40 -2.06 -6.90 6.22
N TRP A 41 -3.09 -6.25 5.73
CA TRP A 41 -3.67 -5.05 6.33
C TRP A 41 -5.08 -5.36 6.83
N ASN A 42 -5.43 -4.83 7.96
CA ASN A 42 -6.79 -4.98 8.51
C ASN A 42 -7.50 -3.66 8.58
#